data_fd64eaabe1223040cbaec64cb2611be2
#
_entry.id   fd64eaabe1223040cbaec64cb2611be2
#
_cell.length_a   1.000
_cell.length_b   1.000
_cell.length_c   1.000
_cell.angle_alpha   90.00
_cell.angle_beta   90.00
_cell.angle_gamma   90.00
#
_symmetry.space_group_name_H-M   'P 1'
#
loop_
_entity.id
_entity.type
_entity.pdbx_description
1 polymer ?
#
loop_
_entity_poly.entity_id
_entity_poly.type
_entity_poly.pdbx_seq_one_letter_code
_entity_poly.pdbx_strand_id
1 'polypeptide(L)'
;LDAVTSPPSTPLCLKLARSYDRIGNHAEACRWALSLVDAGDDYAAWQAGWTLFQRNAQRTVWPAARTVKVAIAGSYTTTQLGAMVRLAAARIGIRIDLYESPYGQYQQDIIDPASNLYAFAPDIVLLAVHEGDLHLAEFSPDPAEEVQREVSRWTALWNLATTLSRARIVQHNFAVPCDIPTGHLATRLPGSRYMMTQAVNTGLGAAAGTAVSIVDCERLSALIGKQRWYDPRYWNLSKQAVALDALPLLARHTAAVIAADLGLSRKCLVLDLD
;
A
#
# COMPACT_ATOMS: atom_id res chain seq x y z
N LEU A 1 35.88 2.44 3.69
CA LEU A 1 35.34 1.13 4.05
C LEU A 1 34.45 1.30 5.26
N ASP A 2 33.23 1.80 5.05
CA ASP A 2 32.24 1.82 6.12
C ASP A 2 31.79 0.38 6.32
N ALA A 3 32.15 -0.16 7.48
CA ALA A 3 31.68 -1.46 7.92
C ALA A 3 30.15 -1.50 7.75
N VAL A 4 29.62 -2.52 7.08
CA VAL A 4 28.20 -2.81 7.02
C VAL A 4 27.74 -3.08 8.45
N THR A 5 27.46 -2.00 9.17
CA THR A 5 26.84 -2.09 10.49
C THR A 5 25.40 -2.52 10.28
N SER A 6 25.03 -3.65 10.87
CA SER A 6 23.62 -4.09 10.89
C SER A 6 22.72 -2.92 11.29
N PRO A 7 21.54 -2.76 10.67
CA PRO A 7 20.63 -1.68 11.04
C PRO A 7 20.35 -1.73 12.55
N PRO A 8 20.25 -0.58 13.21
CA PRO A 8 19.98 -0.55 14.64
C PRO A 8 18.62 -1.19 14.94
N SER A 9 18.52 -1.90 16.06
CA SER A 9 17.29 -2.61 16.44
C SER A 9 16.11 -1.67 16.64
N THR A 10 14.90 -2.15 16.34
CA THR A 10 13.64 -1.41 16.55
C THR A 10 13.52 -0.75 17.94
N PRO A 11 13.81 -1.47 19.08
CA PRO A 11 13.76 -0.85 20.41
C PRO A 11 14.76 0.31 20.57
N LEU A 12 15.95 0.19 19.97
CA LEU A 12 16.97 1.25 20.05
C LEU A 12 16.53 2.48 19.27
N CYS A 13 16.05 2.31 18.03
CA CYS A 13 15.54 3.42 17.23
C CYS A 13 14.42 4.18 17.94
N LEU A 14 13.45 3.45 18.50
CA LEU A 14 12.32 4.05 19.22
C LEU A 14 12.77 4.78 20.49
N LYS A 15 13.70 4.20 21.24
CA LYS A 15 14.27 4.84 22.45
C LYS A 15 14.99 6.14 22.08
N LEU A 16 15.81 6.13 21.05
CA LEU A 16 16.56 7.32 20.60
C LEU A 16 15.61 8.39 20.06
N ALA A 17 14.63 8.03 19.23
CA ALA A 17 13.63 8.98 18.74
C ALA A 17 12.90 9.69 19.90
N ARG A 18 12.45 8.94 20.91
CA ARG A 18 11.81 9.50 22.12
C ARG A 18 12.76 10.36 22.96
N SER A 19 14.03 9.99 23.07
CA SER A 19 15.00 10.73 23.84
C SER A 19 15.32 12.08 23.19
N TYR A 20 15.53 12.09 21.87
CA TYR A 20 15.79 13.33 21.14
C TYR A 20 14.56 14.25 21.10
N ASP A 21 13.36 13.69 21.00
CA ASP A 21 12.12 14.45 21.11
C ASP A 21 11.98 15.16 22.48
N ARG A 22 12.32 14.48 23.60
CA ARG A 22 12.27 15.08 24.94
C ARG A 22 13.22 16.25 25.12
N ILE A 23 14.42 16.20 24.54
CA ILE A 23 15.41 17.27 24.63
C ILE A 23 15.25 18.34 23.56
N GLY A 24 14.20 18.26 22.74
CA GLY A 24 13.89 19.24 21.68
C GLY A 24 14.79 19.16 20.45
N ASN A 25 15.59 18.11 20.29
CA ASN A 25 16.36 17.90 19.06
C ASN A 25 15.47 17.23 18.01
N HIS A 26 14.64 18.06 17.37
CA HIS A 26 13.62 17.61 16.43
C HIS A 26 14.19 16.92 15.18
N ALA A 27 15.34 17.35 14.70
CA ALA A 27 15.99 16.75 13.52
C ALA A 27 16.42 15.30 13.80
N GLU A 28 17.09 15.06 14.93
CA GLU A 28 17.50 13.72 15.33
C GLU A 28 16.30 12.84 15.70
N ALA A 29 15.26 13.42 16.34
CA ALA A 29 14.02 12.69 16.59
C ALA A 29 13.37 12.19 15.30
N CYS A 30 13.30 13.03 14.25
CA CYS A 30 12.82 12.62 12.92
C CYS A 30 13.71 11.53 12.32
N ARG A 31 15.04 11.69 12.34
CA ARG A 31 15.98 10.71 11.77
C ARG A 31 15.79 9.32 12.40
N TRP A 32 15.74 9.26 13.73
CA TRP A 32 15.56 7.99 14.43
C TRP A 32 14.15 7.39 14.28
N ALA A 33 13.11 8.22 14.17
CA ALA A 33 11.76 7.76 13.86
C ALA A 33 11.69 7.11 12.47
N LEU A 34 12.35 7.70 11.46
CA LEU A 34 12.43 7.15 10.11
C LEU A 34 13.30 5.88 10.04
N SER A 35 14.32 5.75 10.89
CA SER A 35 15.16 4.54 10.95
C SER A 35 14.39 3.29 11.38
N LEU A 36 13.21 3.44 12.00
CA LEU A 36 12.31 2.31 12.32
C LEU A 36 11.88 1.54 11.09
N VAL A 37 11.78 2.21 9.93
CA VAL A 37 11.41 1.57 8.66
C VAL A 37 12.45 0.53 8.22
N ASP A 38 13.73 0.77 8.52
CA ASP A 38 14.81 -0.17 8.18
C ASP A 38 15.03 -1.24 9.27
N ALA A 39 14.61 -0.94 10.51
CA ALA A 39 14.85 -1.80 11.66
C ALA A 39 13.95 -3.04 11.74
N GLY A 40 12.83 -3.05 11.03
CA GLY A 40 11.90 -4.19 10.98
C GLY A 40 10.45 -3.79 10.72
N ASP A 41 9.57 -4.78 10.68
CA ASP A 41 8.15 -4.64 10.34
C ASP A 41 7.22 -4.68 11.58
N ASP A 42 7.64 -4.11 12.70
CA ASP A 42 6.82 -3.97 13.90
C ASP A 42 5.83 -2.80 13.74
N TYR A 43 4.56 -3.12 13.58
CA TYR A 43 3.49 -2.13 13.41
C TYR A 43 3.41 -1.13 14.57
N ALA A 44 3.51 -1.60 15.83
CA ALA A 44 3.39 -0.71 16.99
C ALA A 44 4.56 0.30 17.04
N ALA A 45 5.76 -0.15 16.70
CA ALA A 45 6.93 0.72 16.59
C ALA A 45 6.78 1.72 15.45
N TRP A 46 6.28 1.31 14.27
CA TRP A 46 6.03 2.21 13.16
C TRP A 46 4.96 3.25 13.49
N GLN A 47 3.89 2.86 14.16
CA GLN A 47 2.84 3.78 14.60
C GLN A 47 3.39 4.83 15.58
N ALA A 48 4.19 4.41 16.56
CA ALA A 48 4.87 5.31 17.48
C ALA A 48 5.87 6.22 16.73
N GLY A 49 6.61 5.65 15.77
CA GLY A 49 7.53 6.38 14.90
C GLY A 49 6.83 7.43 14.07
N TRP A 50 5.68 7.10 13.46
CA TRP A 50 4.87 8.05 12.73
C TRP A 50 4.41 9.23 13.59
N THR A 51 3.90 8.96 14.79
CA THR A 51 3.48 10.00 15.73
C THR A 51 4.64 10.92 16.11
N LEU A 52 5.82 10.36 16.39
CA LEU A 52 7.03 11.13 16.69
C LEU A 52 7.49 11.94 15.49
N PHE A 53 7.51 11.33 14.31
CA PHE A 53 7.92 12.00 13.08
C PHE A 53 7.00 13.18 12.75
N GLN A 54 5.68 12.99 12.75
CA GLN A 54 4.72 14.07 12.47
C GLN A 54 4.93 15.28 13.38
N ARG A 55 5.04 15.04 14.70
CA ARG A 55 5.19 16.09 15.69
C ARG A 55 6.48 16.87 15.50
N ASN A 56 7.57 16.17 15.23
CA ASN A 56 8.89 16.78 15.12
C ASN A 56 9.13 17.42 13.75
N ALA A 57 8.61 16.85 12.67
CA ALA A 57 8.71 17.39 11.33
C ALA A 57 8.02 18.76 11.13
N GLN A 58 7.09 19.11 12.01
CA GLN A 58 6.49 20.45 12.05
C GLN A 58 7.40 21.51 12.69
N ARG A 59 8.43 21.07 13.44
CA ARG A 59 9.32 21.93 14.23
C ARG A 59 10.75 22.00 13.70
N THR A 60 11.02 21.30 12.60
CA THR A 60 12.33 21.28 11.94
C THR A 60 12.14 21.19 10.43
N VAL A 61 13.16 21.61 9.68
CA VAL A 61 13.19 21.39 8.24
C VAL A 61 13.62 19.95 7.99
N TRP A 62 12.66 19.13 7.60
CA TRP A 62 12.96 17.80 7.09
C TRP A 62 13.10 17.89 5.55
N PRO A 63 14.29 17.55 4.99
CA PRO A 63 14.53 17.68 3.57
C PRO A 63 13.80 16.57 2.80
N ALA A 64 12.63 16.89 2.25
CA ALA A 64 11.98 16.04 1.26
C ALA A 64 12.58 16.30 -0.12
N ALA A 65 13.02 15.25 -0.80
CA ALA A 65 13.47 15.34 -2.18
C ALA A 65 12.30 15.61 -3.14
N ARG A 66 11.10 15.16 -2.76
CA ARG A 66 9.86 15.31 -3.53
C ARG A 66 8.65 15.43 -2.61
N THR A 67 7.70 16.27 -2.99
CA THR A 67 6.34 16.28 -2.42
C THR A 67 5.38 15.76 -3.48
N VAL A 68 4.43 14.91 -3.07
CA VAL A 68 3.44 14.28 -3.95
C VAL A 68 2.08 14.24 -3.26
N LYS A 69 1.02 14.52 -4.00
CA LYS A 69 -0.36 14.38 -3.55
C LYS A 69 -0.86 12.96 -3.88
N VAL A 70 -1.18 12.19 -2.86
CA VAL A 70 -1.71 10.82 -3.01
C VAL A 70 -3.14 10.79 -2.50
N ALA A 71 -4.06 10.33 -3.33
CA ALA A 71 -5.42 10.01 -2.91
C ALA A 71 -5.54 8.50 -2.72
N ILE A 72 -5.90 8.04 -1.52
CA ILE A 72 -6.24 6.64 -1.27
C ILE A 72 -7.73 6.45 -1.50
N ALA A 73 -8.08 5.73 -2.56
CA ALA A 73 -9.42 5.25 -2.86
C ALA A 73 -9.51 3.80 -2.36
N GLY A 74 -10.02 3.60 -1.14
CA GLY A 74 -9.97 2.33 -0.44
C GLY A 74 -11.33 1.67 -0.27
N SER A 75 -11.38 0.35 -0.41
CA SER A 75 -12.56 -0.46 -0.14
C SER A 75 -12.68 -0.91 1.32
N TYR A 76 -11.67 -0.61 2.11
CA TYR A 76 -11.60 -0.91 3.54
C TYR A 76 -11.05 0.29 4.31
N THR A 77 -10.99 0.23 5.63
CA THR A 77 -10.44 1.32 6.47
C THR A 77 -8.93 1.46 6.21
N THR A 78 -8.53 2.57 5.60
CA THR A 78 -7.15 2.79 5.10
C THR A 78 -6.29 3.70 5.99
N THR A 79 -6.85 4.29 7.03
CA THR A 79 -6.15 5.29 7.87
C THR A 79 -4.81 4.79 8.42
N GLN A 80 -4.76 3.53 8.87
CA GLN A 80 -3.51 2.93 9.35
C GLN A 80 -2.53 2.69 8.20
N LEU A 81 -3.01 2.23 7.05
CA LEU A 81 -2.19 2.08 5.85
C LEU A 81 -1.62 3.43 5.40
N GLY A 82 -2.46 4.46 5.33
CA GLY A 82 -2.05 5.82 4.95
C GLY A 82 -0.92 6.36 5.83
N ALA A 83 -1.02 6.15 7.15
CA ALA A 83 0.03 6.53 8.10
C ALA A 83 1.35 5.78 7.82
N MET A 84 1.29 4.45 7.61
CA MET A 84 2.47 3.63 7.35
C MET A 84 3.12 3.94 6.00
N VAL A 85 2.32 4.16 4.95
CA VAL A 85 2.81 4.57 3.62
C VAL A 85 3.53 5.92 3.70
N ARG A 86 3.00 6.88 4.45
CA ARG A 86 3.63 8.19 4.65
C ARG A 86 4.96 8.07 5.39
N LEU A 87 5.06 7.22 6.42
CA LEU A 87 6.30 6.97 7.14
C LEU A 87 7.35 6.31 6.23
N ALA A 88 6.95 5.27 5.49
CA ALA A 88 7.83 4.58 4.54
C ALA A 88 8.32 5.52 3.42
N ALA A 89 7.42 6.34 2.87
CA ALA A 89 7.75 7.35 1.86
C ALA A 89 8.71 8.42 2.42
N ALA A 90 8.47 8.89 3.64
CA ALA A 90 9.34 9.85 4.31
C ALA A 90 10.76 9.30 4.50
N ARG A 91 10.91 8.00 4.81
CA ARG A 91 12.23 7.35 4.93
C ARG A 91 13.05 7.43 3.65
N ILE A 92 12.41 7.41 2.50
CA ILE A 92 13.06 7.51 1.18
C ILE A 92 13.00 8.93 0.58
N GLY A 93 12.71 9.94 1.40
CA GLY A 93 12.76 11.36 1.01
C GLY A 93 11.51 11.87 0.29
N ILE A 94 10.38 11.17 0.37
CA ILE A 94 9.12 11.60 -0.25
C ILE A 94 8.15 12.10 0.81
N ARG A 95 7.69 13.34 0.66
CA ARG A 95 6.57 13.88 1.44
C ARG A 95 5.26 13.57 0.72
N ILE A 96 4.35 12.89 1.40
CA ILE A 96 3.02 12.62 0.89
C ILE A 96 2.00 13.54 1.56
N ASP A 97 1.34 14.39 0.77
CA ASP A 97 0.08 15.01 1.12
C ASP A 97 -1.03 14.00 0.80
N LEU A 98 -1.86 13.67 1.78
CA LEU A 98 -2.78 12.54 1.70
C LEU A 98 -4.23 13.00 1.73
N TYR A 99 -5.02 12.50 0.79
CA TYR A 99 -6.47 12.43 0.83
C TYR A 99 -6.91 10.97 0.99
N GLU A 100 -7.93 10.70 1.76
CA GLU A 100 -8.55 9.37 1.88
C GLU A 100 -10.03 9.46 1.54
N SER A 101 -10.48 8.66 0.59
CA SER A 101 -11.91 8.53 0.28
C SER A 101 -12.67 8.03 1.52
N PRO A 102 -13.88 8.53 1.80
CA PRO A 102 -14.69 7.99 2.87
C PRO A 102 -14.94 6.49 2.69
N TYR A 103 -14.98 5.76 3.80
CA TYR A 103 -15.21 4.32 3.78
C TYR A 103 -16.45 3.93 2.96
N GLY A 104 -16.28 2.96 2.07
CA GLY A 104 -17.35 2.46 1.20
C GLY A 104 -17.74 3.38 0.03
N GLN A 105 -17.07 4.52 -0.15
CA GLN A 105 -17.43 5.50 -1.18
C GLN A 105 -16.36 5.69 -2.26
N TYR A 106 -15.31 4.89 -2.27
CA TYR A 106 -14.19 5.08 -3.21
C TYR A 106 -14.60 5.04 -4.68
N GLN A 107 -15.54 4.16 -5.05
CA GLN A 107 -16.04 4.10 -6.44
C GLN A 107 -16.81 5.37 -6.79
N GLN A 108 -17.62 5.87 -5.88
CA GLN A 108 -18.39 7.09 -6.05
C GLN A 108 -17.48 8.31 -6.18
N ASP A 109 -16.43 8.38 -5.36
CA ASP A 109 -15.39 9.41 -5.44
C ASP A 109 -14.68 9.41 -6.80
N ILE A 110 -14.44 8.22 -7.39
CA ILE A 110 -13.81 8.10 -8.71
C ILE A 110 -14.78 8.46 -9.84
N ILE A 111 -16.07 8.12 -9.69
CA ILE A 111 -17.08 8.32 -10.75
C ILE A 111 -17.55 9.77 -10.80
N ASP A 112 -17.65 10.45 -9.66
CA ASP A 112 -18.14 11.84 -9.60
C ASP A 112 -17.01 12.84 -9.89
N PRO A 113 -17.03 13.55 -11.03
CA PRO A 113 -16.01 14.54 -11.37
C PRO A 113 -16.00 15.74 -10.42
N ALA A 114 -17.04 15.96 -9.60
CA ALA A 114 -17.13 17.01 -8.60
C ALA A 114 -16.69 16.53 -7.20
N SER A 115 -16.21 15.31 -7.07
CA SER A 115 -15.81 14.74 -5.79
C SER A 115 -14.61 15.45 -5.16
N ASN A 116 -14.45 15.26 -3.85
CA ASN A 116 -13.31 15.78 -3.10
C ASN A 116 -11.97 15.15 -3.55
N LEU A 117 -11.99 13.96 -4.14
CA LEU A 117 -10.82 13.32 -4.74
C LEU A 117 -10.24 14.22 -5.84
N TYR A 118 -11.07 14.68 -6.76
CA TYR A 118 -10.63 15.57 -7.85
C TYR A 118 -10.37 17.00 -7.39
N ALA A 119 -11.12 17.50 -6.41
CA ALA A 119 -10.84 18.80 -5.78
C ALA A 119 -9.48 18.81 -5.08
N PHE A 120 -9.03 17.66 -4.54
CA PHE A 120 -7.69 17.51 -3.97
C PHE A 120 -6.58 17.57 -5.04
N ALA A 121 -6.90 17.31 -6.31
CA ALA A 121 -5.97 17.29 -7.45
C ALA A 121 -4.75 16.36 -7.19
N PRO A 122 -4.96 15.04 -7.07
CA PRO A 122 -3.89 14.09 -6.77
C PRO A 122 -2.92 13.92 -7.93
N ASP A 123 -1.64 13.69 -7.61
CA ASP A 123 -0.64 13.21 -8.56
C ASP A 123 -0.74 11.68 -8.75
N ILE A 124 -1.17 10.98 -7.69
CA ILE A 124 -1.33 9.53 -7.66
C ILE A 124 -2.66 9.18 -7.00
N VAL A 125 -3.42 8.27 -7.62
CA VAL A 125 -4.56 7.60 -7.00
C VAL A 125 -4.14 6.18 -6.63
N LEU A 126 -4.10 5.88 -5.32
CA LEU A 126 -3.85 4.56 -4.78
C LEU A 126 -5.18 3.83 -4.58
N LEU A 127 -5.43 2.80 -5.37
CA LEU A 127 -6.57 1.91 -5.21
C LEU A 127 -6.22 0.82 -4.18
N ALA A 128 -6.52 1.10 -2.92
CA ALA A 128 -6.31 0.19 -1.79
C ALA A 128 -7.54 -0.69 -1.59
N VAL A 129 -7.61 -1.77 -2.35
CA VAL A 129 -8.79 -2.66 -2.44
C VAL A 129 -8.47 -4.07 -1.97
N HIS A 130 -9.48 -4.87 -1.67
CA HIS A 130 -9.34 -6.26 -1.24
C HIS A 130 -10.26 -7.18 -2.04
N GLU A 131 -10.08 -8.50 -1.90
CA GLU A 131 -10.77 -9.52 -2.70
C GLU A 131 -12.29 -9.56 -2.49
N GLY A 132 -12.79 -9.03 -1.37
CA GLY A 132 -14.23 -8.90 -1.12
C GLY A 132 -14.94 -7.93 -2.07
N ASP A 133 -14.19 -7.04 -2.74
CA ASP A 133 -14.70 -6.12 -3.75
C ASP A 133 -14.79 -6.72 -5.15
N LEU A 134 -14.29 -7.94 -5.34
CA LEU A 134 -14.43 -8.63 -6.61
C LEU A 134 -15.88 -9.11 -6.79
N HIS A 135 -16.47 -8.72 -7.88
CA HIS A 135 -17.82 -9.14 -8.29
C HIS A 135 -17.76 -10.52 -8.96
N LEU A 136 -17.21 -11.50 -8.26
CA LEU A 136 -17.09 -12.89 -8.68
C LEU A 136 -18.03 -13.78 -7.87
N ALA A 137 -18.69 -14.72 -8.53
CA ALA A 137 -19.42 -15.78 -7.85
C ALA A 137 -18.46 -16.72 -7.10
N GLU A 138 -18.96 -17.48 -6.12
CA GLU A 138 -18.16 -18.54 -5.48
C GLU A 138 -17.77 -19.63 -6.46
N PHE A 139 -18.65 -19.89 -7.44
CA PHE A 139 -18.39 -20.76 -8.58
C PHE A 139 -19.13 -20.24 -9.82
N SER A 140 -18.45 -20.27 -10.98
CA SER A 140 -19.03 -19.91 -12.27
C SER A 140 -18.85 -21.05 -13.26
N PRO A 141 -19.89 -21.37 -14.07
CA PRO A 141 -19.76 -22.27 -15.21
C PRO A 141 -19.02 -21.60 -16.40
N ASP A 142 -18.97 -20.25 -16.43
CA ASP A 142 -18.24 -19.47 -17.43
C ASP A 142 -17.24 -18.51 -16.76
N PRO A 143 -16.13 -19.04 -16.22
CA PRO A 143 -15.13 -18.25 -15.53
C PRO A 143 -14.44 -17.22 -16.41
N ALA A 144 -14.30 -17.48 -17.70
CA ALA A 144 -13.62 -16.58 -18.62
C ALA A 144 -14.40 -15.26 -18.78
N GLU A 145 -15.71 -15.35 -18.93
CA GLU A 145 -16.58 -14.17 -19.03
C GLU A 145 -16.60 -13.36 -17.75
N GLU A 146 -16.71 -14.02 -16.58
CA GLU A 146 -16.67 -13.31 -15.28
C GLU A 146 -15.36 -12.61 -15.05
N VAL A 147 -14.23 -13.27 -15.28
CA VAL A 147 -12.90 -12.69 -15.16
C VAL A 147 -12.74 -11.49 -16.09
N GLN A 148 -13.15 -11.62 -17.36
CA GLN A 148 -13.06 -10.52 -18.33
C GLN A 148 -13.92 -9.33 -17.91
N ARG A 149 -15.13 -9.56 -17.41
CA ARG A 149 -16.04 -8.53 -16.90
C ARG A 149 -15.41 -7.78 -15.73
N GLU A 150 -14.79 -8.52 -14.80
CA GLU A 150 -14.15 -7.94 -13.63
C GLU A 150 -12.90 -7.13 -13.99
N VAL A 151 -12.03 -7.64 -14.87
CA VAL A 151 -10.88 -6.90 -15.40
C VAL A 151 -11.34 -5.62 -16.10
N SER A 152 -12.41 -5.70 -16.91
CA SER A 152 -12.97 -4.54 -17.60
C SER A 152 -13.52 -3.49 -16.64
N ARG A 153 -14.12 -3.90 -15.53
CA ARG A 153 -14.61 -3.00 -14.47
C ARG A 153 -13.45 -2.20 -13.85
N TRP A 154 -12.35 -2.86 -13.49
CA TRP A 154 -11.19 -2.18 -12.90
C TRP A 154 -10.48 -1.26 -13.90
N THR A 155 -10.30 -1.71 -15.13
CA THR A 155 -9.69 -0.88 -16.19
C THR A 155 -10.56 0.34 -16.54
N ALA A 156 -11.88 0.23 -16.45
CA ALA A 156 -12.78 1.39 -16.59
C ALA A 156 -12.58 2.42 -15.45
N LEU A 157 -12.39 1.97 -14.20
CA LEU A 157 -12.07 2.86 -13.08
C LEU A 157 -10.71 3.55 -13.27
N TRP A 158 -9.68 2.82 -13.75
CA TRP A 158 -8.39 3.42 -14.07
C TRP A 158 -8.50 4.50 -15.13
N ASN A 159 -9.20 4.20 -16.23
CA ASN A 159 -9.39 5.15 -17.32
C ASN A 159 -10.14 6.41 -16.86
N LEU A 160 -11.15 6.24 -16.03
CA LEU A 160 -11.93 7.35 -15.51
C LEU A 160 -11.07 8.24 -14.60
N ALA A 161 -10.37 7.64 -13.63
CA ALA A 161 -9.51 8.37 -12.71
C ALA A 161 -8.37 9.10 -13.44
N THR A 162 -7.71 8.47 -14.41
CA THR A 162 -6.64 9.10 -15.20
C THR A 162 -7.15 10.21 -16.10
N THR A 163 -8.35 10.07 -16.67
CA THR A 163 -8.96 11.07 -17.55
C THR A 163 -9.35 12.32 -16.77
N LEU A 164 -9.94 12.15 -15.59
CA LEU A 164 -10.47 13.27 -14.79
C LEU A 164 -9.39 13.99 -13.97
N SER A 165 -8.34 13.28 -13.50
CA SER A 165 -7.29 13.89 -12.66
C SER A 165 -5.93 14.02 -13.33
N ARG A 166 -5.66 13.27 -14.40
CA ARG A 166 -4.33 13.04 -14.97
C ARG A 166 -3.35 12.35 -14.00
N ALA A 167 -3.84 11.84 -12.88
CA ALA A 167 -3.05 11.12 -11.90
C ALA A 167 -2.56 9.77 -12.46
N ARG A 168 -1.42 9.31 -11.96
CA ARG A 168 -1.00 7.91 -12.11
C ARG A 168 -1.80 7.04 -11.16
N ILE A 169 -2.00 5.80 -11.54
CA ILE A 169 -2.72 4.82 -10.70
C ILE A 169 -1.69 3.86 -10.06
N VAL A 170 -1.82 3.66 -8.77
CA VAL A 170 -1.18 2.56 -8.06
C VAL A 170 -2.28 1.63 -7.58
N GLN A 171 -2.34 0.42 -8.14
CA GLN A 171 -3.37 -0.57 -7.83
C GLN A 171 -2.81 -1.65 -6.91
N HIS A 172 -3.42 -1.87 -5.75
CA HIS A 172 -3.25 -3.10 -4.99
C HIS A 172 -4.01 -4.22 -5.71
N ASN A 173 -3.32 -5.32 -6.09
CA ASN A 173 -4.01 -6.49 -6.57
C ASN A 173 -4.61 -7.29 -5.40
N PHE A 174 -5.29 -8.38 -5.69
CA PHE A 174 -6.11 -9.11 -4.72
C PHE A 174 -5.36 -10.27 -4.12
N ALA A 175 -5.08 -10.20 -2.80
CA ALA A 175 -4.60 -11.35 -2.06
C ALA A 175 -5.71 -12.43 -2.03
N VAL A 176 -5.39 -13.65 -2.48
CA VAL A 176 -6.36 -14.74 -2.49
C VAL A 176 -6.51 -15.32 -1.09
N PRO A 177 -7.72 -15.42 -0.52
CA PRO A 177 -7.94 -15.99 0.81
C PRO A 177 -7.44 -17.44 0.91
N CYS A 178 -7.02 -17.84 2.12
CA CYS A 178 -6.64 -19.24 2.37
C CYS A 178 -7.83 -20.12 2.79
N ASP A 179 -8.89 -19.51 3.31
CA ASP A 179 -10.13 -20.23 3.65
C ASP A 179 -11.00 -20.37 2.40
N ILE A 180 -10.87 -21.51 1.74
CA ILE A 180 -11.54 -21.81 0.48
C ILE A 180 -12.55 -22.94 0.75
N PRO A 181 -13.88 -22.72 0.52
CA PRO A 181 -14.90 -23.74 0.79
C PRO A 181 -14.66 -25.07 0.08
N THR A 182 -14.07 -25.03 -1.12
CA THR A 182 -13.76 -26.21 -1.92
C THR A 182 -12.40 -26.85 -1.58
N GLY A 183 -11.64 -26.28 -0.64
CA GLY A 183 -10.33 -26.79 -0.23
C GLY A 183 -9.39 -27.03 -1.42
N HIS A 184 -8.67 -28.15 -1.40
CA HIS A 184 -7.74 -28.50 -2.48
C HIS A 184 -8.41 -28.71 -3.85
N LEU A 185 -9.70 -28.94 -3.91
CA LEU A 185 -10.42 -29.08 -5.17
C LEU A 185 -10.47 -27.77 -5.96
N ALA A 186 -10.37 -26.61 -5.28
CA ALA A 186 -10.43 -25.31 -5.92
C ALA A 186 -9.46 -25.16 -7.10
N THR A 187 -8.24 -25.71 -6.97
CA THR A 187 -7.21 -25.65 -8.02
C THR A 187 -7.54 -26.45 -9.28
N ARG A 188 -8.48 -27.37 -9.21
CA ARG A 188 -8.98 -28.18 -10.35
C ARG A 188 -10.24 -27.64 -10.96
N LEU A 189 -10.81 -26.59 -10.40
CA LEU A 189 -12.06 -25.98 -10.80
C LEU A 189 -11.79 -24.57 -11.32
N PRO A 190 -11.62 -24.36 -12.64
CA PRO A 190 -11.35 -23.02 -13.21
C PRO A 190 -12.39 -21.98 -12.81
N GLY A 191 -13.66 -22.42 -12.62
CA GLY A 191 -14.76 -21.57 -12.19
C GLY A 191 -14.83 -21.30 -10.69
N SER A 192 -13.92 -21.84 -9.87
CA SER A 192 -13.87 -21.48 -8.45
C SER A 192 -13.45 -20.02 -8.28
N ARG A 193 -14.01 -19.34 -7.28
CA ARG A 193 -13.61 -17.96 -6.94
C ARG A 193 -12.09 -17.86 -6.74
N TYR A 194 -11.46 -18.88 -6.17
CA TYR A 194 -10.01 -18.96 -6.01
C TYR A 194 -9.26 -18.80 -7.33
N MET A 195 -9.60 -19.62 -8.34
CA MET A 195 -8.94 -19.58 -9.66
C MET A 195 -9.30 -18.30 -10.43
N MET A 196 -10.54 -17.84 -10.35
CA MET A 196 -10.96 -16.60 -10.98
C MET A 196 -10.24 -15.38 -10.38
N THR A 197 -10.03 -15.31 -9.06
CA THR A 197 -9.27 -14.21 -8.44
C THR A 197 -7.84 -14.16 -8.95
N GLN A 198 -7.17 -15.31 -9.09
CA GLN A 198 -5.83 -15.36 -9.68
C GLN A 198 -5.82 -14.92 -11.15
N ALA A 199 -6.84 -15.34 -11.91
CA ALA A 199 -6.98 -14.94 -13.31
C ALA A 199 -7.25 -13.43 -13.45
N VAL A 200 -8.03 -12.82 -12.54
CA VAL A 200 -8.22 -11.36 -12.47
C VAL A 200 -6.89 -10.67 -12.21
N ASN A 201 -6.10 -11.10 -11.22
CA ASN A 201 -4.78 -10.51 -10.97
C ASN A 201 -3.87 -10.56 -12.20
N THR A 202 -3.87 -11.69 -12.91
CA THR A 202 -3.10 -11.85 -14.16
C THR A 202 -3.62 -10.90 -15.25
N GLY A 203 -4.94 -10.80 -15.39
CA GLY A 203 -5.60 -9.91 -16.35
C GLY A 203 -5.33 -8.43 -16.07
N LEU A 204 -5.34 -8.02 -14.81
CA LEU A 204 -4.97 -6.64 -14.40
C LEU A 204 -3.51 -6.34 -14.73
N GLY A 205 -2.60 -7.28 -14.42
CA GLY A 205 -1.18 -7.14 -14.76
C GLY A 205 -0.97 -6.99 -16.28
N ALA A 206 -1.68 -7.74 -17.09
CA ALA A 206 -1.62 -7.67 -18.56
C ALA A 206 -2.25 -6.36 -19.10
N ALA A 207 -3.30 -5.85 -18.45
CA ALA A 207 -3.99 -4.62 -18.86
C ALA A 207 -3.28 -3.35 -18.39
N ALA A 208 -2.40 -3.44 -17.39
CA ALA A 208 -1.67 -2.29 -16.83
C ALA A 208 -0.75 -1.69 -17.90
N GLY A 209 -1.06 -0.46 -18.32
CA GLY A 209 -0.23 0.35 -19.19
C GLY A 209 0.76 1.22 -18.40
N THR A 210 1.40 2.17 -19.08
CA THR A 210 2.42 3.04 -18.45
C THR A 210 1.89 3.97 -17.36
N ALA A 211 0.57 4.20 -17.30
CA ALA A 211 -0.08 5.04 -16.30
C ALA A 211 -0.49 4.27 -15.03
N VAL A 212 -0.38 2.94 -15.03
CA VAL A 212 -0.85 2.07 -13.94
C VAL A 212 0.31 1.21 -13.44
N SER A 213 0.57 1.27 -12.15
CA SER A 213 1.54 0.41 -11.47
C SER A 213 0.81 -0.50 -10.46
N ILE A 214 1.24 -1.75 -10.35
CA ILE A 214 0.59 -2.73 -9.47
C ILE A 214 1.49 -3.04 -8.29
N VAL A 215 0.93 -2.96 -7.08
CA VAL A 215 1.50 -3.55 -5.87
C VAL A 215 0.94 -4.96 -5.74
N ASP A 216 1.81 -5.96 -5.80
CA ASP A 216 1.43 -7.37 -5.79
C ASP A 216 1.12 -7.86 -4.37
N CYS A 217 -0.09 -7.57 -3.88
CA CYS A 217 -0.57 -7.99 -2.57
C CYS A 217 -0.68 -9.52 -2.46
N GLU A 218 -0.94 -10.22 -3.57
CA GLU A 218 -0.95 -11.69 -3.57
C GLU A 218 0.43 -12.24 -3.18
N ARG A 219 1.48 -11.74 -3.80
CA ARG A 219 2.86 -12.13 -3.47
C ARG A 219 3.24 -11.71 -2.05
N LEU A 220 2.87 -10.49 -1.61
CA LEU A 220 3.18 -10.02 -0.26
C LEU A 220 2.47 -10.85 0.81
N SER A 221 1.21 -11.21 0.58
CA SER A 221 0.45 -12.06 1.50
C SER A 221 1.03 -13.47 1.61
N ALA A 222 1.55 -14.02 0.51
CA ALA A 222 2.26 -15.29 0.52
C ALA A 222 3.60 -15.20 1.27
N LEU A 223 4.34 -14.09 1.10
CA LEU A 223 5.64 -13.86 1.74
C LEU A 223 5.53 -13.81 3.28
N ILE A 224 4.53 -13.07 3.81
CA ILE A 224 4.33 -12.96 5.26
C ILE A 224 3.55 -14.14 5.84
N GLY A 225 2.87 -14.88 4.98
CA GLY A 225 1.94 -15.95 5.31
C GLY A 225 0.49 -15.47 5.36
N LYS A 226 -0.38 -16.13 4.58
CA LYS A 226 -1.79 -15.75 4.40
C LYS A 226 -2.55 -15.59 5.72
N GLN A 227 -2.32 -16.47 6.70
CA GLN A 227 -2.94 -16.38 8.03
C GLN A 227 -2.51 -15.16 8.84
N ARG A 228 -1.32 -14.60 8.54
CA ARG A 228 -0.85 -13.35 9.15
C ARG A 228 -1.28 -12.12 8.37
N TRP A 229 -1.61 -12.27 7.09
CA TRP A 229 -2.13 -11.19 6.26
C TRP A 229 -3.56 -10.80 6.64
N TYR A 230 -4.37 -11.79 6.99
CA TYR A 230 -5.77 -11.61 7.36
C TYR A 230 -5.96 -11.70 8.87
N ASP A 231 -6.74 -10.78 9.44
CA ASP A 231 -7.19 -10.86 10.83
C ASP A 231 -8.69 -10.60 10.90
N PRO A 232 -9.53 -11.64 11.06
CA PRO A 232 -10.99 -11.51 11.12
C PRO A 232 -11.46 -10.57 12.23
N ARG A 233 -10.69 -10.43 13.32
CA ARG A 233 -11.06 -9.52 14.43
C ARG A 233 -11.05 -8.08 13.95
N TYR A 234 -10.01 -7.65 13.22
CA TYR A 234 -9.93 -6.29 12.70
C TYR A 234 -10.93 -6.04 11.57
N TRP A 235 -11.19 -7.05 10.73
CA TRP A 235 -12.26 -6.94 9.74
C TRP A 235 -13.64 -6.71 10.39
N ASN A 236 -13.98 -7.48 11.43
CA ASN A 236 -15.27 -7.36 12.09
C ASN A 236 -15.41 -6.07 12.90
N LEU A 237 -14.35 -5.62 13.57
CA LEU A 237 -14.35 -4.43 14.42
C LEU A 237 -14.24 -3.12 13.65
N SER A 238 -13.41 -3.05 12.63
CA SER A 238 -13.02 -1.79 11.99
C SER A 238 -12.89 -1.86 10.47
N LYS A 239 -13.32 -2.96 9.85
CA LYS A 239 -13.23 -3.14 8.40
C LYS A 239 -11.82 -2.96 7.84
N GLN A 240 -10.82 -3.45 8.54
CA GLN A 240 -9.45 -3.53 8.06
C GLN A 240 -9.23 -4.87 7.36
N ALA A 241 -8.96 -4.84 6.06
CA ALA A 241 -8.77 -6.04 5.26
C ALA A 241 -7.38 -6.66 5.41
N VAL A 242 -6.38 -5.84 5.74
CA VAL A 242 -5.01 -6.27 5.97
C VAL A 242 -4.70 -6.18 7.46
N ALA A 243 -4.16 -7.25 8.04
CA ALA A 243 -3.78 -7.29 9.45
C ALA A 243 -2.73 -6.20 9.76
N LEU A 244 -2.81 -5.62 10.96
CA LEU A 244 -1.90 -4.54 11.36
C LEU A 244 -0.44 -4.93 11.21
N ASP A 245 -0.08 -6.16 11.58
CA ASP A 245 1.30 -6.67 11.49
C ASP A 245 1.79 -6.84 10.04
N ALA A 246 0.90 -6.83 9.05
CA ALA A 246 1.25 -6.88 7.64
C ALA A 246 1.35 -5.48 6.99
N LEU A 247 0.82 -4.44 7.65
CA LEU A 247 0.81 -3.08 7.10
C LEU A 247 2.21 -2.50 6.87
N PRO A 248 3.24 -2.69 7.72
CA PRO A 248 4.58 -2.20 7.44
C PRO A 248 5.15 -2.74 6.13
N LEU A 249 5.01 -4.05 5.89
CA LEU A 249 5.44 -4.68 4.64
C LEU A 249 4.70 -4.08 3.44
N LEU A 250 3.37 -4.03 3.49
CA LEU A 250 2.54 -3.47 2.41
C LEU A 250 2.89 -2.01 2.15
N ALA A 251 3.03 -1.21 3.20
CA ALA A 251 3.35 0.21 3.10
C ALA A 251 4.73 0.46 2.48
N ARG A 252 5.73 -0.34 2.83
CA ARG A 252 7.08 -0.25 2.25
C ARG A 252 7.05 -0.52 0.75
N HIS A 253 6.36 -1.58 0.32
CA HIS A 253 6.22 -1.91 -1.09
C HIS A 253 5.39 -0.86 -1.86
N THR A 254 4.30 -0.36 -1.26
CA THR A 254 3.51 0.73 -1.85
C THR A 254 4.34 1.99 -2.02
N ALA A 255 5.10 2.40 -1.00
CA ALA A 255 5.99 3.56 -1.09
C ALA A 255 7.10 3.38 -2.14
N ALA A 256 7.64 2.16 -2.29
CA ALA A 256 8.64 1.85 -3.32
C ALA A 256 8.06 1.96 -4.74
N VAL A 257 6.83 1.50 -4.97
CA VAL A 257 6.14 1.67 -6.25
C VAL A 257 5.88 3.15 -6.54
N ILE A 258 5.40 3.91 -5.55
CA ILE A 258 5.23 5.35 -5.66
C ILE A 258 6.56 6.03 -6.03
N ALA A 259 7.67 5.65 -5.38
CA ALA A 259 8.99 6.20 -5.69
C ALA A 259 9.42 5.89 -7.14
N ALA A 260 9.15 4.67 -7.61
CA ALA A 260 9.45 4.28 -8.99
C ALA A 260 8.64 5.11 -10.00
N ASP A 261 7.36 5.33 -9.74
CA ASP A 261 6.47 6.17 -10.55
C ASP A 261 6.91 7.64 -10.60
N LEU A 262 7.56 8.12 -9.54
CA LEU A 262 8.15 9.45 -9.48
C LEU A 262 9.55 9.55 -10.11
N GLY A 263 10.07 8.45 -10.67
CA GLY A 263 11.40 8.39 -11.29
C GLY A 263 12.54 8.38 -10.27
N LEU A 264 12.27 8.00 -9.02
CA LEU A 264 13.26 7.95 -7.94
C LEU A 264 13.93 6.57 -7.81
N SER A 265 13.64 5.63 -8.72
CA SER A 265 14.31 4.33 -8.77
C SER A 265 15.75 4.46 -9.23
N ARG A 266 16.66 3.68 -8.63
CA ARG A 266 18.06 3.59 -9.11
C ARG A 266 18.11 2.68 -10.34
N LYS A 267 18.83 3.13 -11.38
CA LYS A 267 18.93 2.38 -12.65
C LYS A 267 19.90 1.20 -12.59
N CYS A 268 20.92 1.29 -11.74
CA CYS A 268 21.88 0.20 -11.53
C CYS A 268 22.47 0.26 -10.12
N LEU A 269 22.95 -0.87 -9.66
CA LEU A 269 23.78 -1.02 -8.48
C LEU A 269 25.11 -1.64 -8.94
N VAL A 270 26.21 -0.93 -8.69
CA VAL A 270 27.56 -1.44 -8.94
C VAL A 270 28.11 -1.91 -7.60
N LEU A 271 28.48 -3.18 -7.52
CA LEU A 271 29.11 -3.78 -6.36
C LEU A 271 30.54 -4.14 -6.74
N ASP A 272 31.50 -3.78 -5.90
CA ASP A 272 32.84 -4.32 -5.95
C ASP A 272 32.85 -5.65 -5.19
N LEU A 273 33.48 -6.66 -5.78
CA LEU A 273 33.50 -8.03 -5.25
C LEU A 273 34.83 -8.35 -4.56
N ASP A 274 35.63 -7.35 -4.18
CA ASP A 274 36.88 -7.56 -3.44
C ASP A 274 36.65 -8.04 -2.01
#